data_3b4ad33f548f83b06509b5af4d7a5ff5
#
_entry.id   3b4ad33f548f83b06509b5af4d7a5ff5
#
_cell.length_a   1.000
_cell.length_b   1.000
_cell.length_c   1.000
_cell.angle_alpha   90.00
_cell.angle_beta   90.00
_cell.angle_gamma   90.00
#
_symmetry.space_group_name_H-M   'P 1'
#
loop_
_entity.id
_entity.type
_entity.pdbx_description
1 polymer ?
#
loop_
_entity_poly.entity_id
_entity_poly.type
_entity_poly.pdbx_seq_one_letter_code
_entity_poly.pdbx_strand_id
1 'polypeptide(L)'
;LLNYLIPQTPKKLKVVFLYPREPKTSAWLYSHELGRMYLDETFSDKLETEYVAGVDENNVEQVLEDIIKAGADIIFCVGPQMMPNSLKVAVEHPEVYILNCSLNAPHPYIRTYYGRMYEAKFLAGMIAGAVTDNERVAYIADYPIYGMIANINAFALGVASVNPRAKVYLAWSKTKDYDRNKFLTENDLHYVSDQDIITPNDASRYFGLYKLQDGQALNLAMPIWNWGVFYEKLLQSVLAGSYKAEGQEQVKALNYWWGMSAGVIDLICSKHVPYGVKRL
;
A
#
# COMPACT_ATOMS: atom_id res chain seq x y z
N LEU A 1 -36.42 -32.77 -15.18
CA LEU A 1 -37.23 -31.53 -15.38
C LEU A 1 -37.19 -30.64 -14.11
N LEU A 2 -37.04 -31.17 -12.89
CA LEU A 2 -37.02 -30.39 -11.66
C LEU A 2 -35.70 -29.66 -11.41
N ASN A 3 -34.59 -30.05 -12.03
CA ASN A 3 -33.28 -29.39 -11.86
C ASN A 3 -33.16 -28.01 -12.58
N TYR A 4 -34.13 -27.65 -13.42
CA TYR A 4 -34.16 -26.35 -14.08
C TYR A 4 -34.86 -25.24 -13.26
N LEU A 5 -35.46 -25.57 -12.13
CA LEU A 5 -36.24 -24.62 -11.33
C LEU A 5 -35.59 -24.21 -10.02
N ILE A 6 -34.42 -24.76 -9.68
CA ILE A 6 -33.62 -24.29 -8.54
C ILE A 6 -32.70 -23.20 -9.07
N PRO A 7 -32.84 -21.93 -8.63
CA PRO A 7 -31.89 -20.89 -8.97
C PRO A 7 -30.52 -21.36 -8.48
N GLN A 8 -29.60 -21.66 -9.40
CA GLN A 8 -28.24 -21.91 -8.99
C GLN A 8 -27.68 -20.60 -8.45
N THR A 9 -27.28 -20.59 -7.19
CA THR A 9 -26.54 -19.46 -6.62
C THR A 9 -25.31 -19.23 -7.48
N PRO A 10 -25.09 -18.03 -8.05
CA PRO A 10 -23.91 -17.77 -8.85
C PRO A 10 -22.66 -18.14 -8.06
N LYS A 11 -21.71 -18.85 -8.71
CA LYS A 11 -20.44 -19.20 -8.08
C LYS A 11 -19.72 -17.89 -7.71
N LYS A 12 -19.38 -17.73 -6.44
CA LYS A 12 -18.56 -16.61 -5.99
C LYS A 12 -17.14 -16.76 -6.52
N LEU A 13 -16.49 -15.64 -6.84
CA LEU A 13 -15.06 -15.63 -7.13
C LEU A 13 -14.27 -15.86 -5.84
N LYS A 14 -13.37 -16.84 -5.86
CA LYS A 14 -12.46 -17.10 -4.75
C LYS A 14 -11.18 -16.29 -4.93
N VAL A 15 -10.94 -15.37 -4.00
CA VAL A 15 -9.82 -14.43 -3.99
C VAL A 15 -8.91 -14.75 -2.80
N VAL A 16 -7.63 -15.02 -3.07
CA VAL A 16 -6.66 -15.40 -2.04
C VAL A 16 -5.52 -14.39 -1.99
N PHE A 17 -5.19 -13.94 -0.78
CA PHE A 17 -4.07 -13.03 -0.51
C PHE A 17 -2.93 -13.81 0.12
N LEU A 18 -1.73 -13.69 -0.45
CA LEU A 18 -0.52 -14.31 0.09
C LEU A 18 0.32 -13.24 0.79
N TYR A 19 0.56 -13.45 2.08
CA TYR A 19 1.35 -12.56 2.91
C TYR A 19 2.65 -13.23 3.37
N PRO A 20 3.81 -12.51 3.38
CA PRO A 20 5.07 -13.07 3.88
C PRO A 20 5.06 -13.36 5.38
N ARG A 21 4.15 -12.76 6.15
CA ARG A 21 3.93 -13.00 7.59
C ARG A 21 2.52 -12.61 8.00
N GLU A 22 2.18 -12.84 9.24
CA GLU A 22 0.87 -12.44 9.78
C GLU A 22 0.62 -10.93 9.59
N PRO A 23 -0.52 -10.53 9.00
CA PRO A 23 -0.77 -9.13 8.65
C PRO A 23 -0.76 -8.19 9.84
N LYS A 24 -1.21 -8.62 11.03
CA LYS A 24 -1.21 -7.80 12.24
C LYS A 24 0.18 -7.47 12.79
N THR A 25 1.23 -8.14 12.31
CA THR A 25 2.61 -7.90 12.73
C THR A 25 3.34 -6.87 11.87
N SER A 26 2.71 -6.40 10.80
CA SER A 26 3.29 -5.45 9.85
C SER A 26 2.25 -4.40 9.47
N ALA A 27 2.57 -3.14 9.68
CA ALA A 27 1.70 -2.04 9.27
C ALA A 27 1.39 -2.08 7.76
N TRP A 28 2.41 -2.38 6.94
CA TRP A 28 2.25 -2.56 5.49
C TRP A 28 1.25 -3.66 5.14
N LEU A 29 1.46 -4.86 5.68
CA LEU A 29 0.56 -6.00 5.40
C LEU A 29 -0.84 -5.76 5.96
N TYR A 30 -0.93 -5.11 7.11
CA TYR A 30 -2.22 -4.79 7.71
C TYR A 30 -3.04 -3.83 6.83
N SER A 31 -2.40 -2.91 6.11
CA SER A 31 -3.10 -2.05 5.15
C SER A 31 -3.74 -2.84 4.00
N HIS A 32 -3.08 -3.89 3.52
CA HIS A 32 -3.66 -4.81 2.53
C HIS A 32 -4.78 -5.67 3.11
N GLU A 33 -4.59 -6.15 4.35
CA GLU A 33 -5.62 -6.93 5.06
C GLU A 33 -6.89 -6.11 5.31
N LEU A 34 -6.79 -4.83 5.63
CA LEU A 34 -7.95 -3.93 5.69
C LEU A 34 -8.68 -3.87 4.34
N GLY A 35 -7.94 -3.88 3.24
CA GLY A 35 -8.51 -3.95 1.88
C GLY A 35 -9.26 -5.26 1.64
N ARG A 36 -8.69 -6.40 2.06
CA ARG A 36 -9.37 -7.70 1.97
C ARG A 36 -10.64 -7.75 2.82
N MET A 37 -10.57 -7.30 4.06
CA MET A 37 -11.72 -7.25 4.96
C MET A 37 -12.85 -6.37 4.40
N TYR A 38 -12.48 -5.24 3.80
CA TYR A 38 -13.44 -4.37 3.09
C TYR A 38 -14.17 -5.11 1.97
N LEU A 39 -13.46 -5.93 1.17
CA LEU A 39 -14.08 -6.75 0.12
C LEU A 39 -15.05 -7.78 0.71
N ASP A 40 -14.66 -8.45 1.79
CA ASP A 40 -15.50 -9.45 2.47
C ASP A 40 -16.82 -8.83 2.98
N GLU A 41 -16.72 -7.63 3.55
CA GLU A 41 -17.89 -6.92 4.08
C GLU A 41 -18.80 -6.40 2.95
N THR A 42 -18.20 -5.83 1.90
CA THR A 42 -18.95 -5.10 0.87
C THR A 42 -19.48 -6.00 -0.25
N PHE A 43 -18.76 -7.07 -0.59
CA PHE A 43 -19.03 -7.93 -1.75
C PHE A 43 -19.20 -9.41 -1.40
N SER A 44 -19.66 -9.71 -0.19
CA SER A 44 -19.85 -11.08 0.29
C SER A 44 -20.83 -11.93 -0.53
N ASP A 45 -21.67 -11.30 -1.35
CA ASP A 45 -22.55 -11.96 -2.30
C ASP A 45 -21.85 -12.44 -3.59
N LYS A 46 -20.72 -11.82 -3.94
CA LYS A 46 -19.96 -12.05 -5.19
C LYS A 46 -18.60 -12.64 -5.00
N LEU A 47 -17.99 -12.40 -3.85
CA LEU A 47 -16.61 -12.78 -3.53
C LEU A 47 -16.55 -13.66 -2.29
N GLU A 48 -15.57 -14.55 -2.28
CA GLU A 48 -15.09 -15.25 -1.10
C GLU A 48 -13.60 -14.94 -0.98
N THR A 49 -13.17 -14.34 0.13
CA THR A 49 -11.77 -13.95 0.31
C THR A 49 -11.14 -14.68 1.49
N GLU A 50 -9.89 -15.07 1.32
CA GLU A 50 -9.06 -15.65 2.39
C GLU A 50 -7.61 -15.17 2.25
N TYR A 51 -6.79 -15.38 3.27
CA TYR A 51 -5.35 -15.16 3.17
C TYR A 51 -4.55 -16.35 3.68
N VAL A 52 -3.32 -16.46 3.19
CA VAL A 52 -2.30 -17.38 3.66
C VAL A 52 -1.08 -16.59 4.07
N ALA A 53 -0.66 -16.70 5.31
CA ALA A 53 0.53 -16.05 5.85
C ALA A 53 1.75 -17.00 5.85
N GLY A 54 2.95 -16.43 5.97
CA GLY A 54 4.20 -17.19 5.98
C GLY A 54 4.63 -17.67 4.58
N VAL A 55 4.25 -16.92 3.54
CA VAL A 55 4.61 -17.24 2.15
C VAL A 55 5.82 -16.43 1.72
N ASP A 56 6.86 -17.12 1.28
CA ASP A 56 8.11 -16.52 0.79
C ASP A 56 8.54 -17.12 -0.56
N GLU A 57 9.72 -16.76 -1.04
CA GLU A 57 10.27 -17.28 -2.29
C GLU A 57 10.47 -18.79 -2.31
N ASN A 58 10.60 -19.45 -1.14
CA ASN A 58 10.92 -20.87 -1.06
C ASN A 58 9.66 -21.75 -1.12
N ASN A 59 8.51 -21.25 -0.65
CA ASN A 59 7.29 -22.04 -0.54
C ASN A 59 6.15 -21.57 -1.46
N VAL A 60 6.28 -20.42 -2.12
CA VAL A 60 5.21 -19.80 -2.92
C VAL A 60 4.70 -20.72 -4.04
N GLU A 61 5.58 -21.48 -4.71
CA GLU A 61 5.14 -22.42 -5.77
C GLU A 61 4.15 -23.44 -5.19
N GLN A 62 4.52 -24.10 -4.10
CA GLN A 62 3.67 -25.10 -3.47
C GLN A 62 2.35 -24.50 -2.95
N VAL A 63 2.43 -23.32 -2.33
CA VAL A 63 1.22 -22.63 -1.83
C VAL A 63 0.29 -22.28 -2.99
N LEU A 64 0.81 -21.76 -4.10
CA LEU A 64 0.02 -21.45 -5.28
C LEU A 64 -0.68 -22.70 -5.85
N GLU A 65 0.04 -23.81 -6.02
CA GLU A 65 -0.54 -25.07 -6.50
C GLU A 65 -1.67 -25.56 -5.59
N ASP A 66 -1.49 -25.48 -4.27
CA ASP A 66 -2.48 -25.95 -3.30
C ASP A 66 -3.75 -25.08 -3.34
N ILE A 67 -3.61 -23.76 -3.40
CA ILE A 67 -4.77 -22.85 -3.44
C ILE A 67 -5.49 -22.85 -4.80
N ILE A 68 -4.77 -23.05 -5.91
CA ILE A 68 -5.37 -23.22 -7.25
C ILE A 68 -6.18 -24.52 -7.27
N LYS A 69 -5.62 -25.61 -6.75
CA LYS A 69 -6.33 -26.88 -6.61
C LYS A 69 -7.57 -26.76 -5.74
N ALA A 70 -7.54 -25.91 -4.73
CA ALA A 70 -8.67 -25.60 -3.86
C ALA A 70 -9.69 -24.63 -4.50
N GLY A 71 -9.48 -24.22 -5.76
CA GLY A 71 -10.42 -23.45 -6.55
C GLY A 71 -10.24 -21.94 -6.53
N ALA A 72 -9.05 -21.43 -6.20
CA ALA A 72 -8.76 -19.99 -6.29
C ALA A 72 -8.90 -19.49 -7.73
N ASP A 73 -9.59 -18.38 -7.91
CA ASP A 73 -9.77 -17.72 -9.20
C ASP A 73 -8.79 -16.55 -9.38
N ILE A 74 -8.47 -15.84 -8.29
CA ILE A 74 -7.58 -14.66 -8.28
C ILE A 74 -6.68 -14.75 -7.06
N ILE A 75 -5.39 -14.47 -7.24
CA ILE A 75 -4.39 -14.53 -6.18
C ILE A 75 -3.57 -13.24 -6.19
N PHE A 76 -3.50 -12.57 -5.03
CA PHE A 76 -2.66 -11.41 -4.80
C PHE A 76 -1.44 -11.79 -3.96
N CYS A 77 -0.27 -11.81 -4.57
CA CYS A 77 1.01 -12.02 -3.89
C CYS A 77 1.52 -10.69 -3.33
N VAL A 78 1.38 -10.48 -2.02
CA VAL A 78 1.73 -9.21 -1.37
C VAL A 78 3.18 -9.25 -0.89
N GLY A 79 4.09 -9.25 -1.85
CA GLY A 79 5.53 -9.22 -1.62
C GLY A 79 6.30 -9.46 -2.90
N PRO A 80 7.27 -8.59 -3.22
CA PRO A 80 8.02 -8.66 -4.49
C PRO A 80 8.88 -9.91 -4.61
N GLN A 81 9.33 -10.47 -3.49
CA GLN A 81 10.16 -11.68 -3.44
C GLN A 81 9.43 -12.93 -3.94
N MET A 82 8.10 -12.92 -3.94
CA MET A 82 7.30 -14.04 -4.43
C MET A 82 7.26 -14.14 -5.96
N MET A 83 7.50 -13.02 -6.67
CA MET A 83 7.25 -12.93 -8.10
C MET A 83 8.05 -13.91 -8.95
N PRO A 84 9.39 -14.10 -8.76
CA PRO A 84 10.17 -14.98 -9.63
C PRO A 84 9.64 -16.43 -9.63
N ASN A 85 9.36 -16.97 -8.47
CA ASN A 85 8.91 -18.36 -8.31
C ASN A 85 7.41 -18.54 -8.58
N SER A 86 6.62 -17.46 -8.54
CA SER A 86 5.21 -17.49 -8.96
C SER A 86 5.04 -17.58 -10.47
N LEU A 87 6.04 -17.15 -11.24
CA LEU A 87 5.91 -17.06 -12.70
C LEU A 87 5.72 -18.43 -13.36
N LYS A 88 6.39 -19.46 -12.88
CA LYS A 88 6.23 -20.82 -13.39
C LYS A 88 4.79 -21.28 -13.25
N VAL A 89 4.24 -21.15 -12.04
CA VAL A 89 2.85 -21.54 -11.75
C VAL A 89 1.86 -20.72 -12.58
N ALA A 90 2.10 -19.41 -12.73
CA ALA A 90 1.25 -18.54 -13.52
C ALA A 90 1.20 -18.93 -15.00
N VAL A 91 2.30 -19.42 -15.56
CA VAL A 91 2.35 -19.91 -16.96
C VAL A 91 1.61 -21.25 -17.11
N GLU A 92 1.71 -22.13 -16.11
CA GLU A 92 1.05 -23.44 -16.10
C GLU A 92 -0.47 -23.34 -15.84
N HIS A 93 -0.92 -22.27 -15.16
CA HIS A 93 -2.32 -22.02 -14.82
C HIS A 93 -2.85 -20.67 -15.36
N PRO A 94 -2.91 -20.47 -16.69
CA PRO A 94 -3.32 -19.21 -17.28
C PRO A 94 -4.79 -18.84 -17.02
N GLU A 95 -5.60 -19.77 -16.55
CA GLU A 95 -6.99 -19.56 -16.13
C GLU A 95 -7.13 -18.85 -14.79
N VAL A 96 -6.07 -18.85 -13.96
CA VAL A 96 -6.04 -18.17 -12.66
C VAL A 96 -5.31 -16.84 -12.77
N TYR A 97 -5.88 -15.79 -12.22
CA TYR A 97 -5.23 -14.47 -12.23
C TYR A 97 -4.29 -14.33 -11.05
N ILE A 98 -3.00 -14.19 -11.33
CA ILE A 98 -1.97 -13.95 -10.32
C ILE A 98 -1.43 -12.54 -10.51
N LEU A 99 -1.47 -11.73 -9.44
CA LEU A 99 -0.93 -10.39 -9.40
C LEU A 99 0.11 -10.27 -8.28
N ASN A 100 1.12 -9.44 -8.50
CA ASN A 100 2.18 -9.21 -7.52
C ASN A 100 2.24 -7.74 -7.11
N CYS A 101 2.18 -7.49 -5.81
CA CYS A 101 2.34 -6.14 -5.26
C CYS A 101 3.83 -5.79 -5.21
N SER A 102 4.30 -5.09 -6.23
CA SER A 102 5.69 -4.65 -6.35
C SER A 102 5.88 -3.58 -7.43
N LEU A 103 7.09 -3.02 -7.46
CA LEU A 103 7.60 -2.21 -8.56
C LEU A 103 8.41 -3.05 -9.58
N ASN A 104 8.32 -4.36 -9.50
CA ASN A 104 8.97 -5.26 -10.48
C ASN A 104 8.33 -5.08 -11.87
N ALA A 105 9.10 -5.37 -12.90
CA ALA A 105 8.56 -5.41 -14.26
C ALA A 105 7.46 -6.48 -14.35
N PRO A 106 6.30 -6.17 -14.94
CA PRO A 106 5.23 -7.15 -15.12
C PRO A 106 5.61 -8.20 -16.17
N HIS A 107 4.94 -9.34 -16.07
CA HIS A 107 5.00 -10.41 -17.09
C HIS A 107 3.60 -10.60 -17.70
N PRO A 108 3.46 -11.14 -18.92
CA PRO A 108 2.16 -11.46 -19.51
C PRO A 108 1.22 -12.27 -18.60
N TYR A 109 1.76 -13.14 -17.75
CA TYR A 109 0.99 -13.98 -16.82
C TYR A 109 0.93 -13.47 -15.38
N ILE A 110 1.73 -12.44 -15.02
CA ILE A 110 1.69 -11.79 -13.69
C ILE A 110 1.67 -10.29 -13.87
N ARG A 111 0.53 -9.68 -13.61
CA ARG A 111 0.43 -8.23 -13.54
C ARG A 111 0.99 -7.74 -12.20
N THR A 112 1.69 -6.61 -12.23
CA THR A 112 2.19 -5.97 -11.01
C THR A 112 1.32 -4.78 -10.65
N TYR A 113 1.25 -4.45 -9.36
CA TYR A 113 0.54 -3.29 -8.89
C TYR A 113 1.27 -2.63 -7.71
N TYR A 114 1.18 -1.33 -7.64
CA TYR A 114 1.71 -0.52 -6.55
C TYR A 114 0.98 0.83 -6.49
N GLY A 115 1.21 1.61 -5.43
CA GLY A 115 0.59 2.92 -5.27
C GLY A 115 1.62 4.05 -5.34
N ARG A 116 1.23 5.19 -5.92
CA ARG A 116 2.06 6.39 -6.02
C ARG A 116 2.00 7.20 -4.73
N MET A 117 2.47 6.63 -3.62
CA MET A 117 2.49 7.30 -2.32
C MET A 117 3.25 8.63 -2.33
N TYR A 118 4.22 8.80 -3.23
CA TYR A 118 4.96 10.04 -3.36
C TYR A 118 4.06 11.26 -3.66
N GLU A 119 2.88 11.08 -4.25
CA GLU A 119 1.91 12.18 -4.46
C GLU A 119 1.43 12.75 -3.13
N ALA A 120 1.02 11.89 -2.19
CA ALA A 120 0.61 12.32 -0.84
C ALA A 120 1.80 12.85 -0.03
N LYS A 121 3.01 12.28 -0.23
CA LYS A 121 4.23 12.76 0.44
C LYS A 121 4.61 14.16 -0.01
N PHE A 122 4.43 14.50 -1.28
CA PHE A 122 4.64 15.86 -1.77
C PHE A 122 3.72 16.85 -1.05
N LEU A 123 2.43 16.54 -0.94
CA LEU A 123 1.46 17.38 -0.23
C LEU A 123 1.77 17.49 1.28
N ALA A 124 2.15 16.39 1.91
CA ALA A 124 2.60 16.39 3.32
C ALA A 124 3.83 17.29 3.49
N GLY A 125 4.76 17.26 2.53
CA GLY A 125 5.92 18.15 2.48
C GLY A 125 5.53 19.63 2.37
N MET A 126 4.55 19.97 1.53
CA MET A 126 4.03 21.34 1.45
C MET A 126 3.48 21.79 2.81
N ILE A 127 2.69 20.96 3.48
CA ILE A 127 2.18 21.28 4.82
C ILE A 127 3.34 21.52 5.78
N ALA A 128 4.30 20.61 5.85
CA ALA A 128 5.46 20.71 6.73
C ALA A 128 6.28 21.97 6.49
N GLY A 129 6.57 22.30 5.22
CA GLY A 129 7.29 23.51 4.84
C GLY A 129 6.56 24.81 5.20
N ALA A 130 5.22 24.78 5.11
CA ALA A 130 4.39 25.94 5.44
C ALA A 130 4.23 26.18 6.93
N VAL A 131 4.26 25.12 7.77
CA VAL A 131 4.01 25.24 9.22
C VAL A 131 5.28 25.22 10.07
N THR A 132 6.44 24.85 9.54
CA THR A 132 7.69 24.79 10.33
C THR A 132 8.02 26.16 10.92
N ASP A 133 8.41 26.16 12.18
CA ASP A 133 8.70 27.37 12.96
C ASP A 133 10.20 27.76 12.97
N ASN A 134 11.07 26.85 12.49
CA ASN A 134 12.53 27.06 12.49
C ASN A 134 13.20 26.64 11.16
N GLU A 135 12.44 26.51 10.08
CA GLU A 135 12.94 26.10 8.75
C GLU A 135 13.60 24.71 8.74
N ARG A 136 13.20 23.83 9.68
CA ARG A 136 13.70 22.45 9.81
C ARG A 136 12.54 21.49 9.87
N VAL A 137 12.66 20.36 9.19
CA VAL A 137 11.67 19.29 9.16
C VAL A 137 12.38 17.95 9.18
N ALA A 138 11.92 17.01 10.01
CA ALA A 138 12.41 15.64 10.04
C ALA A 138 11.66 14.76 9.05
N TYR A 139 12.38 13.83 8.42
CA TYR A 139 11.82 12.69 7.73
C TYR A 139 12.46 11.41 8.28
N ILE A 140 11.64 10.54 8.86
CA ILE A 140 12.07 9.25 9.40
C ILE A 140 11.60 8.16 8.43
N ALA A 141 12.56 7.47 7.80
CA ALA A 141 12.33 6.39 6.86
C ALA A 141 12.84 5.06 7.42
N ASP A 142 12.28 3.93 6.96
CA ASP A 142 12.69 2.61 7.43
C ASP A 142 13.94 2.09 6.69
N TYR A 143 13.80 1.71 5.44
CA TYR A 143 14.85 1.16 4.58
C TYR A 143 14.85 1.84 3.21
N PRO A 144 16.02 1.94 2.54
CA PRO A 144 16.10 2.51 1.18
C PRO A 144 15.62 1.52 0.10
N ILE A 145 14.40 1.01 0.25
CA ILE A 145 13.80 0.01 -0.63
C ILE A 145 12.55 0.57 -1.33
N TYR A 146 12.22 0.01 -2.48
CA TYR A 146 11.04 0.33 -3.32
C TYR A 146 10.81 1.84 -3.49
N GLY A 147 9.60 2.30 -3.41
CA GLY A 147 9.23 3.70 -3.54
C GLY A 147 9.70 4.64 -2.42
N MET A 148 10.48 4.17 -1.44
CA MET A 148 10.90 4.98 -0.29
C MET A 148 11.72 6.20 -0.70
N ILE A 149 12.66 6.05 -1.62
CA ILE A 149 13.49 7.17 -2.11
C ILE A 149 12.62 8.19 -2.85
N ALA A 150 11.67 7.74 -3.67
CA ALA A 150 10.73 8.62 -4.34
C ALA A 150 9.86 9.40 -3.34
N ASN A 151 9.42 8.75 -2.27
CA ASN A 151 8.64 9.36 -1.20
C ASN A 151 9.43 10.46 -0.48
N ILE A 152 10.68 10.18 -0.12
CA ILE A 152 11.59 11.16 0.54
C ILE A 152 11.80 12.37 -0.38
N ASN A 153 12.13 12.13 -1.64
CA ASN A 153 12.37 13.20 -2.61
C ASN A 153 11.11 14.05 -2.86
N ALA A 154 9.95 13.41 -3.00
CA ALA A 154 8.69 14.11 -3.16
C ALA A 154 8.35 14.99 -1.95
N PHE A 155 8.54 14.47 -0.74
CA PHE A 155 8.36 15.24 0.49
C PHE A 155 9.29 16.46 0.52
N ALA A 156 10.59 16.29 0.24
CA ALA A 156 11.55 17.37 0.21
C ALA A 156 11.22 18.43 -0.86
N LEU A 157 10.77 18.00 -2.04
CA LEU A 157 10.29 18.91 -3.09
C LEU A 157 9.04 19.67 -2.65
N GLY A 158 8.11 19.01 -1.96
CA GLY A 158 6.93 19.65 -1.37
C GLY A 158 7.32 20.74 -0.36
N VAL A 159 8.24 20.44 0.54
CA VAL A 159 8.78 21.43 1.49
C VAL A 159 9.39 22.62 0.75
N ALA A 160 10.28 22.37 -0.20
CA ALA A 160 10.99 23.40 -0.95
C ALA A 160 10.04 24.27 -1.80
N SER A 161 8.92 23.71 -2.28
CA SER A 161 7.96 24.44 -3.12
C SER A 161 7.28 25.60 -2.38
N VAL A 162 7.11 25.48 -1.06
CA VAL A 162 6.44 26.51 -0.22
C VAL A 162 7.41 27.26 0.69
N ASN A 163 8.54 26.62 1.04
CA ASN A 163 9.57 27.23 1.88
C ASN A 163 10.97 26.81 1.39
N PRO A 164 11.56 27.53 0.42
CA PRO A 164 12.86 27.19 -0.16
C PRO A 164 14.04 27.23 0.83
N ARG A 165 13.87 27.86 2.00
CA ARG A 165 14.91 27.92 3.04
C ARG A 165 14.87 26.72 3.99
N ALA A 166 13.72 26.05 4.07
CA ALA A 166 13.56 24.92 4.96
C ALA A 166 14.40 23.73 4.49
N LYS A 167 14.99 23.04 5.48
CA LYS A 167 15.82 21.85 5.27
C LYS A 167 15.14 20.61 5.80
N VAL A 168 15.20 19.53 5.02
CA VAL A 168 14.72 18.21 5.41
C VAL A 168 15.88 17.39 5.96
N TYR A 169 15.73 16.92 7.20
CA TYR A 169 16.69 16.06 7.90
C TYR A 169 16.19 14.63 7.83
N LEU A 170 16.98 13.75 7.23
CA LEU A 170 16.64 12.35 7.03
C LEU A 170 17.28 11.45 8.08
N ALA A 171 16.50 10.57 8.68
CA ALA A 171 17.00 9.46 9.50
C ALA A 171 16.43 8.13 9.01
N TRP A 172 17.23 7.06 9.15
CA TRP A 172 16.84 5.69 8.84
C TRP A 172 16.58 4.91 10.14
N SER A 173 15.31 4.61 10.42
CA SER A 173 14.86 4.03 11.70
C SER A 173 15.34 2.59 11.93
N LYS A 174 15.75 1.89 10.87
CA LYS A 174 16.23 0.50 10.96
C LYS A 174 17.75 0.38 10.93
N THR A 175 18.48 1.48 11.06
CA THR A 175 19.93 1.44 11.29
C THR A 175 20.25 1.09 12.75
N LYS A 176 21.38 0.41 12.98
CA LYS A 176 21.75 -0.13 14.28
C LYS A 176 21.85 0.92 15.40
N ASP A 177 22.31 2.12 15.04
CA ASP A 177 22.58 3.20 16.01
C ASP A 177 21.50 4.29 16.00
N TYR A 178 20.31 3.97 15.44
CA TYR A 178 19.21 4.93 15.40
C TYR A 178 18.62 5.16 16.80
N ASP A 179 18.64 6.42 17.21
CA ASP A 179 17.94 6.94 18.39
C ASP A 179 17.07 8.13 17.94
N ARG A 180 15.77 7.95 17.98
CA ARG A 180 14.80 8.95 17.56
C ARG A 180 14.90 10.24 18.35
N ASN A 181 14.94 10.13 19.67
CA ASN A 181 14.96 11.31 20.54
C ASN A 181 16.25 12.10 20.36
N LYS A 182 17.38 11.42 20.29
CA LYS A 182 18.68 12.03 19.99
C LYS A 182 18.67 12.76 18.66
N PHE A 183 18.20 12.08 17.58
CA PHE A 183 18.10 12.68 16.24
C PHE A 183 17.26 13.96 16.22
N LEU A 184 16.09 13.94 16.88
CA LEU A 184 15.20 15.09 16.89
C LEU A 184 15.74 16.24 17.73
N THR A 185 16.33 15.94 18.91
CA THR A 185 16.86 16.96 19.83
C THR A 185 18.13 17.63 19.31
N GLU A 186 19.10 16.85 18.82
CA GLU A 186 20.36 17.39 18.32
C GLU A 186 20.18 18.29 17.08
N ASN A 187 19.14 18.05 16.29
CA ASN A 187 18.85 18.82 15.08
C ASN A 187 17.74 19.86 15.27
N ASP A 188 17.20 20.03 16.49
CA ASP A 188 16.14 20.97 16.81
C ASP A 188 14.91 20.79 15.89
N LEU A 189 14.39 19.56 15.80
CA LEU A 189 13.33 19.13 14.91
C LEU A 189 11.99 19.04 15.64
N HIS A 190 11.06 19.92 15.28
CA HIS A 190 9.73 20.00 15.88
C HIS A 190 8.65 19.37 15.04
N TYR A 191 8.84 19.31 13.71
CA TYR A 191 7.91 18.74 12.75
C TYR A 191 8.50 17.50 12.11
N VAL A 192 7.75 16.40 12.11
CA VAL A 192 8.27 15.08 11.78
C VAL A 192 7.31 14.37 10.82
N SER A 193 7.83 13.94 9.68
CA SER A 193 7.20 12.93 8.84
C SER A 193 7.74 11.56 9.23
N ASP A 194 6.86 10.69 9.71
CA ASP A 194 7.18 9.37 10.24
C ASP A 194 6.45 8.28 9.45
N GLN A 195 6.34 7.07 9.99
CA GLN A 195 5.60 5.98 9.36
C GLN A 195 4.16 6.39 9.04
N ASP A 196 3.62 5.89 7.92
CA ASP A 196 2.28 6.26 7.46
C ASP A 196 1.18 5.37 8.00
N ILE A 197 1.52 4.19 8.47
CA ILE A 197 0.59 3.16 8.92
C ILE A 197 1.05 2.65 10.28
N ILE A 198 0.11 2.39 11.16
CA ILE A 198 0.33 1.76 12.47
C ILE A 198 -0.38 0.41 12.51
N THR A 199 0.15 -0.51 13.31
CA THR A 199 -0.54 -1.76 13.59
C THR A 199 -1.66 -1.53 14.61
N PRO A 200 -2.68 -2.42 14.70
CA PRO A 200 -3.79 -2.28 15.64
C PRO A 200 -3.36 -2.15 17.11
N ASN A 201 -2.18 -2.70 17.44
CA ASN A 201 -1.64 -2.70 18.81
C ASN A 201 -0.74 -1.50 19.12
N ASP A 202 -0.50 -0.63 18.13
CA ASP A 202 0.32 0.57 18.32
C ASP A 202 -0.56 1.72 18.81
N ALA A 203 -0.42 2.08 20.08
CA ALA A 203 -1.11 3.22 20.68
C ALA A 203 -0.35 4.55 20.52
N SER A 204 0.82 4.54 19.87
CA SER A 204 1.59 5.75 19.62
C SER A 204 0.86 6.66 18.61
N ARG A 205 1.12 7.96 18.73
CA ARG A 205 0.67 8.94 17.74
C ARG A 205 1.77 9.35 16.75
N TYR A 206 2.88 8.63 16.75
CA TYR A 206 4.05 8.89 15.91
C TYR A 206 3.85 8.30 14.51
N PHE A 207 2.86 8.84 13.78
CA PHE A 207 2.55 8.43 12.42
C PHE A 207 2.19 9.63 11.54
N GLY A 208 2.41 9.51 10.25
CA GLY A 208 2.20 10.59 9.30
C GLY A 208 3.06 11.79 9.59
N LEU A 209 2.53 12.98 9.33
CA LEU A 209 3.15 14.25 9.67
C LEU A 209 2.58 14.76 11.00
N TYR A 210 3.43 15.05 11.96
CA TYR A 210 3.03 15.61 13.26
C TYR A 210 4.01 16.67 13.76
N LYS A 211 3.51 17.52 14.66
CA LYS A 211 4.31 18.44 15.48
C LYS A 211 4.59 17.79 16.83
N LEU A 212 5.81 17.91 17.33
CA LEU A 212 6.13 17.60 18.71
C LEU A 212 5.78 18.79 19.60
N GLN A 213 4.89 18.55 20.56
CA GLN A 213 4.48 19.54 21.55
C GLN A 213 4.48 18.89 22.92
N ASP A 214 5.31 19.42 23.83
CA ASP A 214 5.47 18.91 25.20
C ASP A 214 5.77 17.39 25.24
N GLY A 215 6.61 16.90 24.30
CA GLY A 215 6.97 15.48 24.17
C GLY A 215 5.89 14.59 23.57
N GLN A 216 4.77 15.15 23.12
CA GLN A 216 3.67 14.42 22.49
C GLN A 216 3.53 14.78 21.01
N ALA A 217 3.05 13.83 20.22
CA ALA A 217 2.74 14.07 18.81
C ALA A 217 1.36 14.70 18.64
N LEU A 218 1.33 15.88 18.05
CA LEU A 218 0.12 16.52 17.53
C LEU A 218 0.02 16.21 16.04
N ASN A 219 -0.85 15.27 15.66
CA ASN A 219 -0.97 14.83 14.28
C ASN A 219 -1.53 15.95 13.39
N LEU A 220 -0.90 16.18 12.24
CA LEU A 220 -1.28 17.17 11.24
C LEU A 220 -1.87 16.53 9.99
N ALA A 221 -1.17 15.62 9.35
CA ALA A 221 -1.63 14.95 8.15
C ALA A 221 -1.15 13.50 8.13
N MET A 222 -1.96 12.62 7.52
CA MET A 222 -1.62 11.21 7.37
C MET A 222 -1.82 10.79 5.93
N PRO A 223 -0.76 10.46 5.19
CA PRO A 223 -0.88 9.73 3.94
C PRO A 223 -1.49 8.35 4.18
N ILE A 224 -2.38 7.93 3.32
CA ILE A 224 -3.05 6.62 3.46
C ILE A 224 -2.99 5.81 2.18
N TRP A 225 -2.91 4.49 2.37
CA TRP A 225 -3.03 3.47 1.36
C TRP A 225 -4.45 2.91 1.35
N ASN A 226 -5.20 3.20 0.32
CA ASN A 226 -6.56 2.70 0.12
C ASN A 226 -6.56 1.45 -0.75
N TRP A 227 -5.94 0.37 -0.28
CA TRP A 227 -5.85 -0.88 -1.05
C TRP A 227 -7.22 -1.46 -1.36
N GLY A 228 -8.22 -1.27 -0.50
CA GLY A 228 -9.60 -1.68 -0.77
C GLY A 228 -10.14 -1.10 -2.07
N VAL A 229 -9.85 0.17 -2.35
CA VAL A 229 -10.26 0.82 -3.61
C VAL A 229 -9.58 0.18 -4.82
N PHE A 230 -8.29 -0.15 -4.71
CA PHE A 230 -7.58 -0.85 -5.79
C PHE A 230 -8.19 -2.23 -6.04
N TYR A 231 -8.33 -3.04 -4.99
CA TYR A 231 -8.86 -4.39 -5.10
C TYR A 231 -10.30 -4.41 -5.63
N GLU A 232 -11.14 -3.50 -5.16
CA GLU A 232 -12.51 -3.34 -5.65
C GLU A 232 -12.54 -3.07 -7.15
N LYS A 233 -11.83 -2.06 -7.62
CA LYS A 233 -11.80 -1.69 -9.05
C LYS A 233 -11.28 -2.82 -9.92
N LEU A 234 -10.23 -3.51 -9.47
CA LEU A 234 -9.69 -4.65 -10.19
C LEU A 234 -10.71 -5.80 -10.28
N LEU A 235 -11.32 -6.18 -9.16
CA LEU A 235 -12.28 -7.27 -9.11
C LEU A 235 -13.57 -6.94 -9.87
N GLN A 236 -14.00 -5.69 -9.88
CA GLN A 236 -15.10 -5.24 -10.75
C GLN A 236 -14.76 -5.46 -12.23
N SER A 237 -13.51 -5.21 -12.66
CA SER A 237 -13.10 -5.48 -14.02
C SER A 237 -13.10 -6.98 -14.37
N VAL A 238 -12.77 -7.83 -13.40
CA VAL A 238 -12.86 -9.30 -13.56
C VAL A 238 -14.30 -9.75 -13.68
N LEU A 239 -15.18 -9.28 -12.78
CA LEU A 239 -16.61 -9.61 -12.78
C LEU A 239 -17.31 -9.13 -14.07
N ALA A 240 -16.91 -7.99 -14.61
CA ALA A 240 -17.43 -7.43 -15.85
C ALA A 240 -16.82 -8.07 -17.12
N GLY A 241 -15.84 -8.98 -16.98
CA GLY A 241 -15.13 -9.60 -18.09
C GLY A 241 -14.12 -8.70 -18.81
N SER A 242 -13.94 -7.45 -18.38
CA SER A 242 -13.03 -6.50 -19.03
C SER A 242 -11.56 -6.73 -18.67
N TYR A 243 -11.28 -7.46 -17.62
CA TYR A 243 -9.90 -7.78 -17.21
C TYR A 243 -9.09 -8.51 -18.31
N LYS A 244 -9.75 -9.35 -19.13
CA LYS A 244 -9.13 -10.07 -20.25
C LYS A 244 -9.30 -9.37 -21.61
N ALA A 245 -10.20 -8.40 -21.72
CA ALA A 245 -10.68 -7.88 -23.01
C ALA A 245 -9.64 -7.10 -23.82
N GLU A 246 -8.53 -6.70 -23.22
CA GLU A 246 -7.45 -6.04 -23.95
C GLU A 246 -6.49 -7.06 -24.60
N GLY A 247 -6.94 -7.68 -25.68
CA GLY A 247 -6.11 -8.54 -26.54
C GLY A 247 -6.29 -10.02 -26.26
N GLN A 248 -7.35 -10.60 -26.79
CA GLN A 248 -7.67 -12.04 -26.63
C GLN A 248 -6.61 -13.00 -27.22
N GLU A 249 -5.66 -12.51 -28.01
CA GLU A 249 -4.60 -13.31 -28.61
C GLU A 249 -3.19 -13.05 -28.08
N GLN A 250 -2.98 -11.95 -27.31
CA GLN A 250 -1.71 -11.66 -26.67
C GLN A 250 -1.94 -11.12 -25.26
N VAL A 251 -1.56 -11.90 -24.26
CA VAL A 251 -1.54 -11.44 -22.88
C VAL A 251 -0.49 -10.33 -22.76
N LYS A 252 -0.93 -9.12 -22.45
CA LYS A 252 -0.02 -7.98 -22.24
C LYS A 252 0.53 -7.99 -20.81
N ALA A 253 1.82 -7.70 -20.70
CA ALA A 253 2.39 -7.34 -19.41
C ALA A 253 1.81 -6.01 -18.94
N LEU A 254 1.13 -5.99 -17.80
CA LEU A 254 0.49 -4.80 -17.26
C LEU A 254 1.00 -4.50 -15.87
N ASN A 255 1.25 -3.19 -15.64
CA ASN A 255 1.56 -2.63 -14.34
C ASN A 255 0.49 -1.60 -13.97
N TYR A 256 -0.17 -1.83 -12.83
CA TYR A 256 -1.09 -0.87 -12.25
C TYR A 256 -0.32 0.02 -11.26
N TRP A 257 -0.14 1.27 -11.63
CA TRP A 257 0.55 2.23 -10.78
C TRP A 257 -0.35 3.44 -10.53
N TRP A 258 -1.28 3.28 -9.59
CA TRP A 258 -2.33 4.23 -9.31
C TRP A 258 -1.97 5.13 -8.11
N GLY A 259 -2.54 6.31 -8.10
CA GLY A 259 -2.30 7.34 -7.10
C GLY A 259 -3.57 7.96 -6.56
N MET A 260 -3.48 9.23 -6.22
CA MET A 260 -4.58 10.00 -5.60
C MET A 260 -5.78 10.15 -6.53
N SER A 261 -5.56 10.37 -7.83
CA SER A 261 -6.65 10.51 -8.81
C SER A 261 -7.53 9.26 -8.93
N ALA A 262 -6.97 8.08 -8.65
CA ALA A 262 -7.69 6.81 -8.63
C ALA A 262 -8.29 6.49 -7.25
N GLY A 263 -7.98 7.27 -6.22
CA GLY A 263 -8.40 7.06 -4.84
C GLY A 263 -7.63 5.97 -4.08
N VAL A 264 -6.55 5.43 -4.67
CA VAL A 264 -5.69 4.41 -4.04
C VAL A 264 -4.76 5.03 -2.99
N ILE A 265 -4.37 6.26 -3.21
CA ILE A 265 -3.61 7.08 -2.26
C ILE A 265 -4.45 8.28 -1.88
N ASP A 266 -4.38 8.68 -0.61
CA ASP A 266 -5.05 9.88 -0.11
C ASP A 266 -4.21 10.54 1.00
N LEU A 267 -4.60 11.75 1.39
CA LEU A 267 -4.00 12.51 2.48
C LEU A 267 -5.10 13.04 3.41
N ILE A 268 -5.16 12.51 4.62
CA ILE A 268 -6.08 13.02 5.64
C ILE A 268 -5.41 14.14 6.41
N CYS A 269 -6.02 15.32 6.42
CA CYS A 269 -5.56 16.46 7.21
C CYS A 269 -6.40 16.61 8.49
N SER A 270 -5.72 16.76 9.62
CA SER A 270 -6.37 17.04 10.89
C SER A 270 -6.89 18.48 10.97
N LYS A 271 -7.65 18.76 12.01
CA LYS A 271 -8.10 20.14 12.33
C LYS A 271 -6.95 21.08 12.72
N HIS A 272 -5.80 20.53 13.09
CA HIS A 272 -4.62 21.30 13.54
C HIS A 272 -3.82 21.91 12.38
N VAL A 273 -4.07 21.49 11.14
CA VAL A 273 -3.49 22.16 9.97
C VAL A 273 -4.22 23.50 9.77
N PRO A 274 -3.50 24.64 9.72
CA PRO A 274 -4.11 25.95 9.50
C PRO A 274 -4.93 25.97 8.19
N TYR A 275 -6.08 26.65 8.23
CA TYR A 275 -6.98 26.72 7.07
C TYR A 275 -6.29 27.23 5.80
N GLY A 276 -5.44 28.27 5.93
CA GLY A 276 -4.69 28.81 4.79
C GLY A 276 -3.72 27.79 4.16
N VAL A 277 -3.15 26.90 4.98
CA VAL A 277 -2.25 25.83 4.50
C VAL A 277 -3.03 24.74 3.79
N LYS A 278 -4.26 24.43 4.22
CA LYS A 278 -5.13 23.45 3.54
C LYS A 278 -5.56 23.88 2.13
N ARG A 279 -5.37 25.16 1.79
CA ARG A 279 -5.74 25.74 0.49
C ARG A 279 -4.59 25.83 -0.50
N LEU A 280 -3.36 25.50 -0.08
CA LEU A 280 -2.19 25.39 -0.96
C LEU A 280 -2.34 24.16 -1.87
#